data_0481c33bbd5d8a4adc8b5fb7b51057f9
#
_entry.id   0481c33bbd5d8a4adc8b5fb7b51057f9
#
_cell.length_a   1.000
_cell.length_b   1.000
_cell.length_c   1.000
_cell.angle_alpha   90.00
_cell.angle_beta   90.00
_cell.angle_gamma   90.00
#
_symmetry.space_group_name_H-M   'P 1'
#
loop_
_entity.id
_entity.type
_entity.pdbx_description
1 polymer ?
#
loop_
_entity_poly.entity_id
_entity_poly.type
_entity_poly.pdbx_seq_one_letter_code
_entity_poly.pdbx_strand_id
1 'polypeptide(L)'
;MEFETIIGLEVHVELKTKSKIFSESPNAFGDTPNANVNPKDLGYPGTMPILNEEAVNYGMKAALALNCEIANVMMFDRKHYFYPDNPAAYQISQDEFPLAEHGWIEIELDGEKKKIGIERIHLEEDAGKLTHDASGTLVDYNRQGTPLIEIVSKPDIRSPEEAYLYLEKLKSIIQYTGVSDVRMEEGSLRCDANISLRPVGQEEFGTKVELKNLNSFAFVRDGLEYEEKRQAKILSEGGSLEQETRRYDDRARKTILMRVKDDAEDYRFMPDPDVAPISISDEWIERIRKEIPELPDERKQRYVEELGLSDYDAGVITGTIEMADFFEDTIALGADEKQVANWLMGDLSAYMNKHLKELPELAITPEGLAKMIKLIEDGTISSKIAKRVFAHLVENGGDPEEFVKKEGLVQISDEGELLKIVQQVLAENEQSVQDYKDGKGRALGFLVGQVMKATKGQANPQLANKLLKEEIDKL
;
A
#
# COMPACT_ATOMS: atom_id res chain seq x y z
N MET A 1 -21.70 -21.01 23.48
CA MET A 1 -22.39 -20.76 22.19
C MET A 1 -21.31 -20.33 21.24
N GLU A 2 -21.25 -20.88 20.05
CA GLU A 2 -20.28 -20.52 19.02
C GLU A 2 -20.91 -19.47 18.10
N PHE A 3 -20.16 -18.41 17.77
CA PHE A 3 -20.66 -17.31 16.96
C PHE A 3 -19.91 -17.21 15.65
N GLU A 4 -20.60 -16.78 14.62
CA GLU A 4 -20.06 -16.39 13.33
C GLU A 4 -19.97 -14.86 13.26
N THR A 5 -18.82 -14.34 12.88
CA THR A 5 -18.58 -12.91 12.70
C THR A 5 -18.98 -12.50 11.29
N ILE A 6 -19.72 -11.41 11.17
CA ILE A 6 -20.16 -10.81 9.91
C ILE A 6 -19.63 -9.38 9.86
N ILE A 7 -18.83 -9.08 8.82
CA ILE A 7 -18.21 -7.77 8.64
C ILE A 7 -18.57 -7.24 7.25
N GLY A 8 -18.92 -5.95 7.19
CA GLY A 8 -19.03 -5.16 5.98
C GLY A 8 -18.16 -3.90 6.11
N LEU A 9 -17.58 -3.46 5.00
CA LEU A 9 -16.72 -2.30 4.94
C LEU A 9 -17.27 -1.27 3.96
N GLU A 10 -17.19 -0.01 4.35
CA GLU A 10 -17.50 1.16 3.53
C GLU A 10 -16.19 1.94 3.35
N VAL A 11 -15.69 1.99 2.11
CA VAL A 11 -14.38 2.59 1.82
C VAL A 11 -14.57 3.79 0.90
N HIS A 12 -14.16 4.96 1.37
CA HIS A 12 -14.19 6.20 0.61
C HIS A 12 -12.80 6.46 0.01
N VAL A 13 -12.76 6.76 -1.27
CA VAL A 13 -11.52 7.04 -2.01
C VAL A 13 -11.65 8.37 -2.74
N GLU A 14 -10.80 9.34 -2.40
CA GLU A 14 -10.72 10.60 -3.13
C GLU A 14 -10.05 10.39 -4.49
N LEU A 15 -10.69 10.89 -5.55
CA LEU A 15 -10.17 10.81 -6.90
C LEU A 15 -9.29 12.03 -7.19
N LYS A 16 -8.10 11.80 -7.75
CA LYS A 16 -7.12 12.87 -8.00
C LYS A 16 -7.31 13.60 -9.33
N THR A 17 -8.52 14.03 -9.60
CA THR A 17 -8.84 14.93 -10.71
C THR A 17 -8.23 16.31 -10.48
N LYS A 18 -8.05 17.09 -11.53
CA LYS A 18 -7.50 18.46 -11.42
C LYS A 18 -8.49 19.44 -10.81
N SER A 19 -9.77 19.24 -11.06
CA SER A 19 -10.86 20.05 -10.51
C SER A 19 -11.86 19.20 -9.74
N LYS A 20 -12.69 19.84 -8.95
CA LYS A 20 -13.75 19.20 -8.16
C LYS A 20 -14.80 18.54 -9.03
N ILE A 21 -15.67 17.73 -8.41
CA ILE A 21 -16.65 16.91 -9.16
C ILE A 21 -17.74 17.78 -9.83
N PHE A 22 -18.17 18.87 -9.19
CA PHE A 22 -19.27 19.71 -9.68
C PHE A 22 -18.88 21.17 -9.88
N SER A 23 -17.60 21.51 -9.75
CA SER A 23 -17.10 22.86 -9.96
C SER A 23 -15.70 22.85 -10.56
N GLU A 24 -15.30 24.00 -11.08
CA GLU A 24 -13.97 24.26 -11.63
C GLU A 24 -12.91 24.58 -10.58
N SER A 25 -13.25 24.60 -9.30
CA SER A 25 -12.27 24.83 -8.22
C SER A 25 -11.18 23.77 -8.24
N PRO A 26 -9.93 24.14 -7.93
CA PRO A 26 -8.84 23.18 -7.86
C PRO A 26 -9.11 22.06 -6.84
N ASN A 27 -8.79 20.83 -7.22
CA ASN A 27 -8.76 19.68 -6.33
C ASN A 27 -7.30 19.45 -5.88
N ALA A 28 -6.87 20.13 -4.82
CA ALA A 28 -5.51 20.09 -4.32
C ALA A 28 -5.46 19.95 -2.80
N PHE A 29 -4.47 19.22 -2.31
CA PHE A 29 -4.24 18.97 -0.89
C PHE A 29 -3.17 19.94 -0.34
N GLY A 30 -3.35 20.40 0.90
CA GLY A 30 -2.31 21.15 1.63
C GLY A 30 -2.25 22.64 1.38
N ASP A 31 -3.14 23.19 0.56
CA ASP A 31 -3.23 24.64 0.32
C ASP A 31 -3.78 25.40 1.53
N THR A 32 -3.61 26.73 1.51
CA THR A 32 -4.17 27.63 2.51
C THR A 32 -5.68 27.37 2.67
N PRO A 33 -6.20 27.25 3.91
CA PRO A 33 -7.63 26.99 4.14
C PRO A 33 -8.54 27.95 3.37
N ASN A 34 -9.58 27.40 2.74
CA ASN A 34 -10.58 28.11 1.93
C ASN A 34 -10.02 28.83 0.69
N ALA A 35 -8.84 28.45 0.18
CA ALA A 35 -8.28 29.00 -1.05
C ALA A 35 -8.87 28.36 -2.33
N ASN A 36 -9.26 27.10 -2.26
CA ASN A 36 -9.76 26.30 -3.38
C ASN A 36 -11.29 26.18 -3.34
N VAL A 37 -11.97 27.31 -3.25
CA VAL A 37 -13.42 27.40 -3.07
C VAL A 37 -14.01 28.46 -3.98
N ASN A 38 -15.13 28.15 -4.62
CA ASN A 38 -15.94 29.10 -5.37
C ASN A 38 -17.41 29.08 -4.91
N PRO A 39 -18.27 29.98 -5.39
CA PRO A 39 -19.67 30.02 -4.98
C PRO A 39 -20.46 28.74 -5.20
N LYS A 40 -20.10 27.90 -6.20
CA LYS A 40 -20.75 26.58 -6.42
C LYS A 40 -20.46 25.62 -5.28
N ASP A 41 -19.19 25.57 -4.82
CA ASP A 41 -18.79 24.70 -3.70
C ASP A 41 -19.53 25.06 -2.41
N LEU A 42 -19.89 26.33 -2.25
CA LEU A 42 -20.60 26.84 -1.10
C LEU A 42 -22.13 26.78 -1.21
N GLY A 43 -22.67 26.30 -2.34
CA GLY A 43 -24.09 26.20 -2.55
C GLY A 43 -24.81 27.56 -2.61
N TYR A 44 -24.16 28.60 -3.15
CA TYR A 44 -24.78 29.93 -3.25
C TYR A 44 -26.01 29.90 -4.16
N PRO A 45 -27.06 30.69 -3.84
CA PRO A 45 -28.24 30.77 -4.66
C PRO A 45 -27.92 31.15 -6.13
N GLY A 46 -28.47 30.39 -7.08
CA GLY A 46 -28.26 30.61 -8.50
C GLY A 46 -27.02 29.95 -9.09
N THR A 47 -26.22 29.23 -8.30
CA THR A 47 -25.14 28.41 -8.81
C THR A 47 -25.68 27.02 -9.23
N MET A 48 -25.06 26.43 -10.28
CA MET A 48 -25.44 25.12 -10.77
C MET A 48 -24.24 24.21 -10.82
N PRO A 49 -24.39 22.93 -10.41
CA PRO A 49 -23.33 21.94 -10.51
C PRO A 49 -23.02 21.62 -11.98
N ILE A 50 -21.76 21.45 -12.30
CA ILE A 50 -21.28 20.99 -13.62
C ILE A 50 -20.43 19.75 -13.39
N LEU A 51 -20.94 18.60 -13.84
CA LEU A 51 -20.25 17.32 -13.64
C LEU A 51 -18.91 17.26 -14.37
N ASN A 52 -17.88 16.88 -13.65
CA ASN A 52 -16.55 16.60 -14.18
C ASN A 52 -16.50 15.20 -14.80
N GLU A 53 -16.37 15.11 -16.12
CA GLU A 53 -16.28 13.84 -16.85
C GLU A 53 -15.08 12.99 -16.40
N GLU A 54 -13.95 13.61 -16.02
CA GLU A 54 -12.78 12.88 -15.55
C GLU A 54 -13.06 12.15 -14.23
N ALA A 55 -13.88 12.72 -13.35
CA ALA A 55 -14.30 12.02 -12.14
C ALA A 55 -15.12 10.76 -12.45
N VAL A 56 -15.98 10.82 -13.46
CA VAL A 56 -16.74 9.65 -13.94
C VAL A 56 -15.78 8.61 -14.55
N ASN A 57 -14.85 9.04 -15.39
CA ASN A 57 -13.84 8.16 -15.99
C ASN A 57 -13.01 7.44 -14.90
N TYR A 58 -12.58 8.15 -13.89
CA TYR A 58 -11.82 7.57 -12.77
C TYR A 58 -12.66 6.61 -11.93
N GLY A 59 -13.90 6.97 -11.65
CA GLY A 59 -14.84 6.07 -10.98
C GLY A 59 -15.07 4.78 -11.75
N MET A 60 -15.31 4.87 -13.08
CA MET A 60 -15.44 3.69 -13.94
C MET A 60 -14.17 2.85 -13.99
N LYS A 61 -13.00 3.49 -14.07
CA LYS A 61 -11.72 2.80 -14.08
C LYS A 61 -11.51 1.99 -12.81
N ALA A 62 -11.79 2.59 -11.65
CA ALA A 62 -11.76 1.90 -10.37
C ALA A 62 -12.76 0.74 -10.31
N ALA A 63 -14.00 0.97 -10.73
CA ALA A 63 -15.06 -0.03 -10.70
C ALA A 63 -14.75 -1.24 -11.60
N LEU A 64 -14.23 -1.01 -12.80
CA LEU A 64 -13.81 -2.07 -13.72
C LEU A 64 -12.65 -2.88 -13.16
N ALA A 65 -11.66 -2.22 -12.53
CA ALA A 65 -10.54 -2.89 -11.89
C ALA A 65 -10.98 -3.75 -10.68
N LEU A 66 -12.11 -3.40 -10.05
CA LEU A 66 -12.74 -4.13 -8.96
C LEU A 66 -13.81 -5.14 -9.44
N ASN A 67 -13.81 -5.46 -10.73
CA ASN A 67 -14.72 -6.43 -11.35
C ASN A 67 -16.22 -6.06 -11.24
N CYS A 68 -16.53 -4.78 -11.12
CA CYS A 68 -17.92 -4.32 -11.07
C CYS A 68 -18.55 -4.21 -12.49
N GLU A 69 -19.86 -4.34 -12.52
CA GLU A 69 -20.68 -4.05 -13.68
C GLU A 69 -21.02 -2.55 -13.70
N ILE A 70 -20.68 -1.85 -14.79
CA ILE A 70 -21.00 -0.43 -14.95
C ILE A 70 -22.46 -0.28 -15.33
N ALA A 71 -23.17 0.64 -14.70
CA ALA A 71 -24.55 0.95 -15.01
C ALA A 71 -24.70 1.59 -16.42
N ASN A 72 -25.73 1.23 -17.15
CA ASN A 72 -26.07 1.88 -18.43
C ASN A 72 -26.54 3.34 -18.25
N VAL A 73 -27.14 3.61 -17.09
CA VAL A 73 -27.60 4.95 -16.68
C VAL A 73 -27.27 5.11 -15.20
N MET A 74 -26.61 6.21 -14.85
CA MET A 74 -26.43 6.62 -13.47
C MET A 74 -27.15 7.94 -13.21
N MET A 75 -27.52 8.16 -11.95
CA MET A 75 -28.17 9.40 -11.50
C MET A 75 -27.50 9.89 -10.23
N PHE A 76 -27.57 11.20 -10.04
CA PHE A 76 -27.19 11.81 -8.77
C PHE A 76 -28.43 12.20 -7.97
N ASP A 77 -28.30 12.05 -6.66
CA ASP A 77 -29.29 12.36 -5.66
C ASP A 77 -28.76 13.37 -4.67
N ARG A 78 -29.67 14.13 -4.05
CA ARG A 78 -29.35 14.98 -2.89
C ARG A 78 -29.58 14.21 -1.62
N LYS A 79 -28.49 14.05 -0.84
CA LYS A 79 -28.49 13.50 0.52
C LYS A 79 -28.55 14.67 1.49
N HIS A 80 -29.71 14.90 2.12
CA HIS A 80 -29.94 16.08 2.95
C HIS A 80 -29.44 15.84 4.37
N TYR A 81 -28.53 16.69 4.82
CA TYR A 81 -28.14 16.77 6.24
C TYR A 81 -27.56 18.15 6.56
N PHE A 82 -27.76 18.60 7.81
CA PHE A 82 -27.29 19.89 8.28
C PHE A 82 -26.08 19.71 9.17
N TYR A 83 -24.93 20.13 8.67
CA TYR A 83 -23.70 20.14 9.44
C TYR A 83 -22.77 21.24 8.92
N PRO A 84 -21.88 21.83 9.76
CA PRO A 84 -21.04 22.95 9.33
C PRO A 84 -20.12 22.67 8.12
N ASP A 85 -19.73 21.43 7.90
CA ASP A 85 -18.90 20.99 6.78
C ASP A 85 -19.69 20.80 5.46
N ASN A 86 -21.02 20.92 5.51
CA ASN A 86 -21.91 20.75 4.37
C ASN A 86 -22.64 22.07 4.06
N PRO A 87 -22.02 23.00 3.31
CA PRO A 87 -22.54 24.38 3.19
C PRO A 87 -23.85 24.47 2.42
N ALA A 88 -24.15 23.56 1.51
CA ALA A 88 -25.41 23.51 0.76
C ALA A 88 -26.57 22.89 1.54
N ALA A 89 -26.30 22.32 2.73
CA ALA A 89 -27.23 21.52 3.53
C ALA A 89 -27.69 20.22 2.84
N TYR A 90 -27.08 19.86 1.73
CA TYR A 90 -27.14 18.54 1.08
C TYR A 90 -25.80 18.21 0.46
N GLN A 91 -25.55 16.92 0.31
CA GLN A 91 -24.41 16.37 -0.44
C GLN A 91 -24.97 15.75 -1.72
N ILE A 92 -24.31 16.01 -2.86
CA ILE A 92 -24.63 15.30 -4.10
C ILE A 92 -23.93 13.95 -4.06
N SER A 93 -24.73 12.90 -4.15
CA SER A 93 -24.31 11.49 -4.06
C SER A 93 -25.14 10.64 -5.03
N GLN A 94 -25.14 9.33 -4.90
CA GLN A 94 -25.99 8.42 -5.68
C GLN A 94 -26.67 7.43 -4.74
N ASP A 95 -27.96 7.20 -4.89
CA ASP A 95 -28.73 6.25 -4.10
C ASP A 95 -29.25 5.08 -4.95
N GLU A 96 -30.31 5.29 -5.72
CA GLU A 96 -30.98 4.21 -6.48
C GLU A 96 -30.23 3.80 -7.76
N PHE A 97 -29.51 4.74 -8.40
CA PHE A 97 -28.79 4.49 -9.66
C PHE A 97 -27.29 4.79 -9.54
N PRO A 98 -26.54 3.94 -8.84
CA PRO A 98 -25.10 4.13 -8.67
C PRO A 98 -24.34 3.91 -9.98
N LEU A 99 -23.05 4.31 -9.98
CA LEU A 99 -22.14 4.12 -11.11
C LEU A 99 -21.94 2.63 -11.45
N ALA A 100 -21.79 1.77 -10.45
CA ALA A 100 -21.48 0.36 -10.65
C ALA A 100 -21.93 -0.52 -9.48
N GLU A 101 -22.13 -1.81 -9.76
CA GLU A 101 -22.58 -2.82 -8.80
C GLU A 101 -21.89 -4.17 -9.04
N HIS A 102 -22.10 -5.11 -8.15
CA HIS A 102 -21.79 -6.54 -8.30
C HIS A 102 -20.31 -6.86 -8.57
N GLY A 103 -19.39 -6.12 -7.95
CA GLY A 103 -17.97 -6.40 -8.04
C GLY A 103 -17.49 -7.44 -7.04
N TRP A 104 -16.17 -7.69 -7.06
CA TRP A 104 -15.52 -8.56 -6.09
C TRP A 104 -14.02 -8.35 -6.05
N ILE A 105 -13.42 -8.70 -4.90
CA ILE A 105 -11.97 -8.80 -4.68
C ILE A 105 -11.66 -10.21 -4.18
N GLU A 106 -10.63 -10.86 -4.71
CA GLU A 106 -10.12 -12.12 -4.19
C GLU A 106 -9.01 -11.87 -3.17
N ILE A 107 -9.20 -12.39 -1.97
CA ILE A 107 -8.19 -12.42 -0.90
C ILE A 107 -7.67 -13.84 -0.71
N GLU A 108 -6.50 -13.98 -0.13
CA GLU A 108 -5.91 -15.27 0.23
C GLU A 108 -5.50 -15.24 1.70
N LEU A 109 -6.01 -16.20 2.47
CA LEU A 109 -5.71 -16.39 3.88
C LEU A 109 -5.37 -17.86 4.13
N ASP A 110 -4.21 -18.15 4.69
CA ASP A 110 -3.73 -19.50 4.99
C ASP A 110 -3.71 -20.46 3.78
N GLY A 111 -3.50 -19.90 2.58
CA GLY A 111 -3.50 -20.64 1.32
C GLY A 111 -4.89 -20.90 0.72
N GLU A 112 -5.93 -20.43 1.36
CA GLU A 112 -7.30 -20.50 0.84
C GLU A 112 -7.68 -19.15 0.18
N LYS A 113 -8.21 -19.25 -1.04
CA LYS A 113 -8.69 -18.08 -1.80
C LYS A 113 -10.18 -17.89 -1.56
N LYS A 114 -10.55 -16.63 -1.32
CA LYS A 114 -11.94 -16.25 -1.07
C LYS A 114 -12.29 -14.95 -1.82
N LYS A 115 -13.42 -14.95 -2.52
CA LYS A 115 -13.98 -13.75 -3.11
C LYS A 115 -14.85 -13.02 -2.09
N ILE A 116 -14.56 -11.74 -1.90
CA ILE A 116 -15.38 -10.81 -1.12
C ILE A 116 -16.14 -9.94 -2.12
N GLY A 117 -17.46 -9.98 -2.06
CA GLY A 117 -18.31 -9.21 -2.96
C GLY A 117 -18.25 -7.71 -2.68
N ILE A 118 -18.41 -6.93 -3.74
CA ILE A 118 -18.68 -5.49 -3.68
C ILE A 118 -20.14 -5.31 -4.06
N GLU A 119 -20.92 -4.69 -3.18
CA GLU A 119 -22.33 -4.42 -3.42
C GLU A 119 -22.49 -3.35 -4.48
N ARG A 120 -21.80 -2.21 -4.25
CA ARG A 120 -21.90 -1.04 -5.12
C ARG A 120 -20.69 -0.14 -5.05
N ILE A 121 -20.48 0.64 -6.08
CA ILE A 121 -19.59 1.80 -6.11
C ILE A 121 -20.39 2.99 -6.62
N HIS A 122 -20.41 4.07 -5.86
CA HIS A 122 -21.07 5.28 -6.26
C HIS A 122 -20.16 6.50 -6.17
N LEU A 123 -20.50 7.52 -6.99
CA LEU A 123 -19.82 8.81 -6.99
C LEU A 123 -20.51 9.76 -6.03
N GLU A 124 -19.74 10.56 -5.34
CA GLU A 124 -20.23 11.64 -4.49
C GLU A 124 -19.21 12.76 -4.34
N GLU A 125 -19.62 13.86 -3.77
CA GLU A 125 -18.72 14.93 -3.37
C GLU A 125 -18.31 14.79 -1.90
N ASP A 126 -17.05 15.11 -1.57
CA ASP A 126 -16.61 15.15 -0.18
C ASP A 126 -17.10 16.42 0.52
N ALA A 127 -17.18 16.40 1.85
CA ALA A 127 -17.53 17.54 2.69
C ALA A 127 -16.29 18.34 3.12
N GLY A 128 -16.50 19.53 3.67
CA GLY A 128 -15.44 20.35 4.26
C GLY A 128 -14.77 19.67 5.46
N LYS A 129 -13.69 20.29 5.93
CA LYS A 129 -12.94 19.81 7.10
C LYS A 129 -13.24 20.68 8.31
N LEU A 130 -13.56 20.04 9.43
CA LEU A 130 -13.76 20.70 10.71
C LEU A 130 -12.51 20.53 11.59
N THR A 131 -12.09 21.61 12.23
CA THR A 131 -11.04 21.60 13.25
C THR A 131 -11.59 22.24 14.52
N HIS A 132 -11.64 21.45 15.59
CA HIS A 132 -12.10 21.93 16.89
C HIS A 132 -10.92 22.37 17.75
N ASP A 133 -10.98 23.58 18.28
CA ASP A 133 -10.00 24.09 19.22
C ASP A 133 -10.68 24.83 20.39
N ALA A 134 -9.88 25.41 21.29
CA ALA A 134 -10.40 26.14 22.45
C ALA A 134 -11.20 27.42 22.10
N SER A 135 -11.05 27.94 20.87
CA SER A 135 -11.74 29.14 20.38
C SER A 135 -13.07 28.83 19.68
N GLY A 136 -13.26 27.57 19.27
CA GLY A 136 -14.45 27.13 18.56
C GLY A 136 -14.18 26.09 17.49
N THR A 137 -15.00 26.06 16.46
CA THR A 137 -14.86 25.16 15.30
C THR A 137 -14.48 25.98 14.07
N LEU A 138 -13.30 25.68 13.51
CA LEU A 138 -12.85 26.21 12.25
C LEU A 138 -13.31 25.31 11.11
N VAL A 139 -13.77 25.90 10.02
CA VAL A 139 -14.27 25.19 8.83
C VAL A 139 -13.40 25.53 7.64
N ASP A 140 -12.85 24.49 7.01
CA ASP A 140 -12.08 24.60 5.77
C ASP A 140 -12.83 23.86 4.65
N TYR A 141 -13.27 24.61 3.65
CA TYR A 141 -14.01 24.06 2.51
C TYR A 141 -13.13 23.70 1.30
N ASN A 142 -11.80 23.66 1.44
CA ASN A 142 -10.93 23.22 0.35
C ASN A 142 -11.28 21.81 -0.13
N ARG A 143 -11.67 20.92 0.79
CA ARG A 143 -12.08 19.56 0.47
C ARG A 143 -13.53 19.46 -0.04
N GLN A 144 -14.39 20.43 0.26
CA GLN A 144 -15.78 20.46 -0.21
C GLN A 144 -15.84 20.31 -1.72
N GLY A 145 -16.56 19.31 -2.22
CA GLY A 145 -16.68 19.03 -3.64
C GLY A 145 -15.53 18.23 -4.26
N THR A 146 -14.55 17.77 -3.47
CA THR A 146 -13.57 16.79 -3.94
C THR A 146 -14.28 15.54 -4.45
N PRO A 147 -13.96 15.03 -5.67
CA PRO A 147 -14.57 13.82 -6.18
C PRO A 147 -14.24 12.63 -5.30
N LEU A 148 -15.26 11.88 -4.94
CA LEU A 148 -15.19 10.75 -4.04
C LEU A 148 -15.91 9.56 -4.65
N ILE A 149 -15.35 8.37 -4.53
CA ILE A 149 -16.08 7.11 -4.70
C ILE A 149 -16.23 6.44 -3.34
N GLU A 150 -17.43 5.93 -3.08
CA GLU A 150 -17.69 5.03 -1.96
C GLU A 150 -17.83 3.61 -2.47
N ILE A 151 -17.04 2.71 -1.91
CA ILE A 151 -17.00 1.28 -2.24
C ILE A 151 -17.59 0.53 -1.06
N VAL A 152 -18.77 -0.06 -1.27
CA VAL A 152 -19.49 -0.81 -0.23
C VAL A 152 -19.31 -2.29 -0.45
N SER A 153 -18.70 -3.00 0.50
CA SER A 153 -18.56 -4.45 0.43
C SER A 153 -19.87 -5.15 0.78
N LYS A 154 -20.06 -6.37 0.22
CA LYS A 154 -21.05 -7.31 0.77
C LYS A 154 -20.60 -7.79 2.14
N PRO A 155 -21.52 -8.26 2.99
CA PRO A 155 -21.19 -8.78 4.33
C PRO A 155 -20.61 -10.21 4.25
N ASP A 156 -19.59 -10.39 3.42
CA ASP A 156 -18.94 -11.68 3.14
C ASP A 156 -17.73 -11.93 4.02
N ILE A 157 -17.19 -10.88 4.65
CA ILE A 157 -16.00 -10.94 5.48
C ILE A 157 -16.34 -11.62 6.82
N ARG A 158 -15.51 -12.57 7.27
CA ARG A 158 -15.76 -13.43 8.43
C ARG A 158 -14.74 -13.29 9.55
N SER A 159 -13.67 -12.52 9.34
CA SER A 159 -12.69 -12.27 10.38
C SER A 159 -12.04 -10.89 10.23
N PRO A 160 -11.49 -10.33 11.31
CA PRO A 160 -10.71 -9.09 11.25
C PRO A 160 -9.52 -9.17 10.30
N GLU A 161 -8.88 -10.32 10.18
CA GLU A 161 -7.76 -10.54 9.25
C GLU A 161 -8.22 -10.52 7.79
N GLU A 162 -9.37 -11.13 7.47
CA GLU A 162 -9.96 -11.02 6.12
C GLU A 162 -10.27 -9.54 5.76
N ALA A 163 -10.74 -8.74 6.74
CA ALA A 163 -10.98 -7.31 6.53
C ALA A 163 -9.68 -6.55 6.21
N TYR A 164 -8.60 -6.85 6.94
CA TYR A 164 -7.28 -6.28 6.69
C TYR A 164 -6.78 -6.62 5.29
N LEU A 165 -6.83 -7.90 4.90
CA LEU A 165 -6.39 -8.37 3.58
C LEU A 165 -7.23 -7.76 2.44
N TYR A 166 -8.55 -7.62 2.65
CA TYR A 166 -9.42 -6.96 1.69
C TYR A 166 -8.99 -5.50 1.45
N LEU A 167 -8.72 -4.75 2.52
CA LEU A 167 -8.30 -3.35 2.42
C LEU A 167 -6.93 -3.17 1.76
N GLU A 168 -5.96 -4.03 2.10
CA GLU A 168 -4.65 -4.04 1.44
C GLU A 168 -4.78 -4.31 -0.05
N LYS A 169 -5.59 -5.30 -0.43
CA LYS A 169 -5.84 -5.64 -1.83
C LYS A 169 -6.56 -4.52 -2.57
N LEU A 170 -7.60 -3.95 -1.97
CA LEU A 170 -8.35 -2.83 -2.54
C LEU A 170 -7.43 -1.64 -2.78
N LYS A 171 -6.62 -1.26 -1.77
CA LYS A 171 -5.65 -0.18 -1.89
C LYS A 171 -4.70 -0.42 -3.05
N SER A 172 -4.12 -1.62 -3.15
CA SER A 172 -3.19 -1.99 -4.22
C SER A 172 -3.85 -1.87 -5.61
N ILE A 173 -5.05 -2.42 -5.79
CA ILE A 173 -5.77 -2.35 -7.06
C ILE A 173 -6.05 -0.89 -7.46
N ILE A 174 -6.57 -0.07 -6.54
CA ILE A 174 -6.88 1.34 -6.82
C ILE A 174 -5.59 2.12 -7.14
N GLN A 175 -4.50 1.87 -6.41
CA GLN A 175 -3.22 2.51 -6.66
C GLN A 175 -2.70 2.21 -8.08
N TYR A 176 -2.80 0.97 -8.52
CA TYR A 176 -2.41 0.56 -9.88
C TYR A 176 -3.22 1.27 -10.98
N THR A 177 -4.49 1.56 -10.73
CA THR A 177 -5.30 2.32 -11.72
C THR A 177 -4.86 3.77 -11.85
N GLY A 178 -4.14 4.30 -10.88
CA GLY A 178 -3.67 5.68 -10.88
C GLY A 178 -4.75 6.73 -10.61
N VAL A 179 -5.95 6.35 -10.17
CA VAL A 179 -7.08 7.27 -9.96
C VAL A 179 -7.05 7.99 -8.61
N SER A 180 -6.27 7.49 -7.66
CA SER A 180 -6.12 8.04 -6.31
C SER A 180 -4.74 7.76 -5.74
N ASP A 181 -4.31 8.56 -4.77
CA ASP A 181 -3.08 8.33 -4.01
C ASP A 181 -3.29 7.35 -2.84
N VAL A 182 -4.53 7.05 -2.47
CA VAL A 182 -4.97 6.05 -1.47
C VAL A 182 -4.21 6.12 -0.14
N ARG A 183 -4.06 7.31 0.42
CA ARG A 183 -3.35 7.58 1.67
C ARG A 183 -4.32 7.85 2.82
N MET A 184 -4.33 6.98 3.83
CA MET A 184 -5.19 7.16 5.00
C MET A 184 -4.75 8.36 5.85
N GLU A 185 -3.46 8.59 5.99
CA GLU A 185 -2.87 9.70 6.74
C GLU A 185 -3.21 11.08 6.17
N GLU A 186 -3.44 11.18 4.87
CA GLU A 186 -3.89 12.41 4.19
C GLU A 186 -5.41 12.47 4.04
N GLY A 187 -6.12 11.38 4.35
CA GLY A 187 -7.58 11.26 4.25
C GLY A 187 -8.09 10.94 2.85
N SER A 188 -7.21 10.69 1.87
CA SER A 188 -7.61 10.29 0.52
C SER A 188 -8.12 8.84 0.43
N LEU A 189 -7.96 8.07 1.50
CA LEU A 189 -8.63 6.80 1.73
C LEU A 189 -9.14 6.77 3.17
N ARG A 190 -10.43 6.46 3.35
CA ARG A 190 -11.09 6.33 4.65
C ARG A 190 -11.89 5.04 4.67
N CYS A 191 -12.01 4.42 5.82
CA CYS A 191 -12.77 3.19 5.99
C CYS A 191 -13.63 3.26 7.25
N ASP A 192 -14.90 2.95 7.10
CA ASP A 192 -15.82 2.63 8.20
C ASP A 192 -16.10 1.13 8.14
N ALA A 193 -16.20 0.50 9.32
CA ALA A 193 -16.43 -0.93 9.41
C ALA A 193 -17.73 -1.21 10.17
N ASN A 194 -18.51 -2.16 9.67
CA ASN A 194 -19.70 -2.66 10.32
C ASN A 194 -19.45 -4.10 10.75
N ILE A 195 -19.76 -4.42 12.01
CA ILE A 195 -19.59 -5.77 12.56
C ILE A 195 -20.84 -6.22 13.32
N SER A 196 -21.22 -7.46 13.14
CA SER A 196 -22.21 -8.15 13.95
C SER A 196 -21.81 -9.60 14.20
N LEU A 197 -22.32 -10.18 15.27
CA LEU A 197 -22.18 -11.61 15.57
C LEU A 197 -23.54 -12.28 15.50
N ARG A 198 -23.58 -13.49 14.98
CA ARG A 198 -24.74 -14.39 15.01
C ARG A 198 -24.35 -15.78 15.47
N PRO A 199 -25.23 -16.54 16.11
CA PRO A 199 -25.00 -17.96 16.38
C PRO A 199 -24.69 -18.74 15.08
N VAL A 200 -23.73 -19.65 15.13
CA VAL A 200 -23.43 -20.51 13.97
C VAL A 200 -24.67 -21.24 13.51
N GLY A 201 -24.97 -21.17 12.21
CA GLY A 201 -26.15 -21.79 11.59
C GLY A 201 -27.40 -20.89 11.56
N GLN A 202 -27.36 -19.68 12.12
CA GLN A 202 -28.43 -18.71 11.97
C GLN A 202 -28.28 -17.94 10.65
N GLU A 203 -29.36 -17.79 9.88
CA GLU A 203 -29.33 -17.02 8.63
C GLU A 203 -29.44 -15.50 8.85
N GLU A 204 -30.23 -15.09 9.83
CA GLU A 204 -30.44 -13.68 10.14
C GLU A 204 -29.19 -13.04 10.76
N PHE A 205 -28.87 -11.82 10.32
CA PHE A 205 -27.76 -11.06 10.90
C PHE A 205 -28.03 -10.64 12.34
N GLY A 206 -26.98 -10.54 13.12
CA GLY A 206 -27.03 -9.95 14.45
C GLY A 206 -27.12 -8.41 14.42
N THR A 207 -27.15 -7.80 15.59
CA THR A 207 -27.19 -6.35 15.74
C THR A 207 -25.88 -5.73 15.26
N LYS A 208 -25.97 -4.83 14.29
CA LYS A 208 -24.84 -4.15 13.67
C LYS A 208 -24.27 -3.06 14.57
N VAL A 209 -22.95 -3.07 14.74
CA VAL A 209 -22.17 -2.00 15.35
C VAL A 209 -21.26 -1.40 14.29
N GLU A 210 -21.29 -0.08 14.17
CA GLU A 210 -20.46 0.69 13.26
C GLU A 210 -19.20 1.18 13.97
N LEU A 211 -18.01 0.95 13.36
CA LEU A 211 -16.74 1.45 13.84
C LEU A 211 -16.26 2.61 12.97
N LYS A 212 -15.91 3.72 13.61
CA LYS A 212 -15.36 4.93 12.99
C LYS A 212 -14.00 5.28 13.57
N ASN A 213 -13.33 6.28 12.96
CA ASN A 213 -12.02 6.75 13.39
C ASN A 213 -10.93 5.68 13.26
N LEU A 214 -10.95 4.99 12.13
CA LEU A 214 -10.02 3.91 11.79
C LEU A 214 -8.93 4.47 10.87
N ASN A 215 -7.83 4.96 11.47
CA ASN A 215 -6.80 5.72 10.76
C ASN A 215 -5.70 4.85 10.12
N SER A 216 -5.80 3.54 10.22
CA SER A 216 -4.94 2.57 9.53
C SER A 216 -5.65 1.23 9.39
N PHE A 217 -5.22 0.40 8.44
CA PHE A 217 -5.80 -0.94 8.29
C PHE A 217 -5.54 -1.83 9.50
N ALA A 218 -4.40 -1.64 10.18
CA ALA A 218 -4.15 -2.30 11.47
C ALA A 218 -5.19 -1.90 12.52
N PHE A 219 -5.60 -0.62 12.57
CA PHE A 219 -6.63 -0.17 13.50
C PHE A 219 -8.02 -0.68 13.12
N VAL A 220 -8.30 -0.89 11.84
CA VAL A 220 -9.52 -1.60 11.40
C VAL A 220 -9.54 -3.02 11.98
N ARG A 221 -8.46 -3.79 11.78
CA ARG A 221 -8.33 -5.14 12.31
C ARG A 221 -8.45 -5.16 13.84
N ASP A 222 -7.65 -4.36 14.54
CA ASP A 222 -7.61 -4.32 16.00
C ASP A 222 -8.96 -3.89 16.60
N GLY A 223 -9.65 -2.94 15.97
CA GLY A 223 -10.98 -2.50 16.37
C GLY A 223 -12.04 -3.59 16.19
N LEU A 224 -11.99 -4.29 15.06
CA LEU A 224 -12.85 -5.43 14.78
C LEU A 224 -12.61 -6.60 15.73
N GLU A 225 -11.34 -6.93 16.04
CA GLU A 225 -11.00 -7.97 17.02
C GLU A 225 -11.53 -7.63 18.43
N TYR A 226 -11.44 -6.36 18.82
CA TYR A 226 -11.99 -5.93 20.09
C TYR A 226 -13.51 -6.09 20.13
N GLU A 227 -14.22 -5.64 19.08
CA GLU A 227 -15.68 -5.74 18.99
C GLU A 227 -16.16 -7.19 18.94
N GLU A 228 -15.50 -8.06 18.21
CA GLU A 228 -15.80 -9.48 18.17
C GLU A 228 -15.79 -10.08 19.59
N LYS A 229 -14.74 -9.80 20.37
CA LYS A 229 -14.61 -10.27 21.76
C LYS A 229 -15.66 -9.65 22.68
N ARG A 230 -15.91 -8.33 22.54
CA ARG A 230 -16.89 -7.60 23.33
C ARG A 230 -18.31 -8.13 23.08
N GLN A 231 -18.70 -8.25 21.82
CA GLN A 231 -20.03 -8.72 21.43
C GLN A 231 -20.23 -10.19 21.84
N ALA A 232 -19.25 -11.05 21.59
CA ALA A 232 -19.30 -12.46 21.97
C ALA A 232 -19.49 -12.63 23.49
N LYS A 233 -18.81 -11.81 24.31
CA LYS A 233 -18.97 -11.84 25.75
C LYS A 233 -20.38 -11.46 26.17
N ILE A 234 -20.92 -10.34 25.69
CA ILE A 234 -22.28 -9.87 26.03
C ILE A 234 -23.32 -10.92 25.67
N LEU A 235 -23.25 -11.46 24.44
CA LEU A 235 -24.20 -12.46 23.97
C LEU A 235 -24.10 -13.79 24.74
N SER A 236 -22.88 -14.22 25.09
CA SER A 236 -22.66 -15.44 25.87
C SER A 236 -23.19 -15.34 27.31
N GLU A 237 -23.21 -14.14 27.88
CA GLU A 237 -23.76 -13.84 29.21
C GLU A 237 -25.26 -13.63 29.16
N GLY A 238 -25.92 -13.78 28.00
CA GLY A 238 -27.38 -13.61 27.82
C GLY A 238 -27.83 -12.15 27.73
N GLY A 239 -26.89 -11.22 27.49
CA GLY A 239 -27.17 -9.82 27.22
C GLY A 239 -27.65 -9.60 25.79
N SER A 240 -28.07 -8.37 25.48
CA SER A 240 -28.45 -7.89 24.17
C SER A 240 -27.50 -6.77 23.72
N LEU A 241 -27.31 -6.66 22.39
CA LEU A 241 -26.61 -5.56 21.78
C LEU A 241 -27.59 -4.53 21.22
N GLU A 242 -27.22 -3.27 21.29
CA GLU A 242 -27.93 -2.18 20.63
C GLU A 242 -27.17 -1.76 19.38
N GLN A 243 -27.86 -1.14 18.44
CA GLN A 243 -27.19 -0.59 17.25
C GLN A 243 -26.42 0.66 17.65
N GLU A 244 -25.10 0.56 17.62
CA GLU A 244 -24.19 1.58 18.13
C GLU A 244 -23.27 2.08 17.02
N THR A 245 -22.84 3.35 17.13
CA THR A 245 -21.63 3.86 16.48
C THR A 245 -20.55 3.99 17.55
N ARG A 246 -19.40 3.39 17.30
CA ARG A 246 -18.25 3.40 18.21
C ARG A 246 -17.01 3.90 17.48
N ARG A 247 -16.07 4.51 18.21
CA ARG A 247 -14.74 4.86 17.68
C ARG A 247 -13.67 3.96 18.25
N TYR A 248 -12.67 3.65 17.47
CA TYR A 248 -11.48 2.98 17.98
C TYR A 248 -10.55 3.99 18.68
N ASP A 249 -10.05 3.62 19.86
CA ASP A 249 -9.05 4.35 20.63
C ASP A 249 -7.77 3.54 20.65
N ASP A 250 -6.77 3.99 19.88
CA ASP A 250 -5.49 3.31 19.67
C ASP A 250 -4.64 3.21 20.96
N ARG A 251 -4.73 4.23 21.85
CA ARG A 251 -4.01 4.25 23.11
C ARG A 251 -4.58 3.26 24.11
N ALA A 252 -5.90 3.22 24.20
CA ALA A 252 -6.60 2.32 25.09
C ALA A 252 -6.81 0.92 24.46
N ARG A 253 -6.54 0.75 23.16
CA ARG A 253 -6.76 -0.48 22.37
C ARG A 253 -8.16 -1.04 22.54
N LYS A 254 -9.15 -0.18 22.46
CA LYS A 254 -10.56 -0.55 22.62
C LYS A 254 -11.48 0.36 21.82
N THR A 255 -12.71 -0.08 21.62
CA THR A 255 -13.75 0.77 21.06
C THR A 255 -14.46 1.54 22.18
N ILE A 256 -14.87 2.76 21.88
CA ILE A 256 -15.58 3.66 22.79
C ILE A 256 -16.90 4.05 22.16
N LEU A 257 -18.00 3.95 22.91
CA LEU A 257 -19.32 4.36 22.45
C LEU A 257 -19.32 5.85 22.09
N MET A 258 -19.83 6.17 20.92
CA MET A 258 -20.08 7.54 20.47
C MET A 258 -21.57 7.87 20.59
N ARG A 259 -22.42 7.02 20.03
CA ARG A 259 -23.89 7.18 20.07
C ARG A 259 -24.57 5.83 19.93
N VAL A 260 -25.75 5.72 20.49
CA VAL A 260 -26.71 4.65 20.18
C VAL A 260 -27.62 5.15 19.06
N LYS A 261 -27.87 4.31 18.07
CA LYS A 261 -28.78 4.66 16.96
C LYS A 261 -30.21 4.26 17.37
N ASP A 262 -30.98 5.22 17.84
CA ASP A 262 -32.39 4.99 18.18
C ASP A 262 -33.28 4.85 16.93
N ASP A 263 -32.92 5.58 15.84
CA ASP A 263 -33.58 5.51 14.54
C ASP A 263 -32.53 5.63 13.40
N ALA A 264 -32.81 5.03 12.23
CA ALA A 264 -32.04 5.26 11.01
C ALA A 264 -32.15 6.74 10.61
N GLU A 265 -31.01 7.38 10.32
CA GLU A 265 -31.01 8.75 9.81
C GLU A 265 -31.78 8.80 8.49
N ASP A 266 -32.87 9.57 8.44
CA ASP A 266 -33.60 9.82 7.21
C ASP A 266 -32.96 10.99 6.45
N TYR A 267 -32.11 10.67 5.49
CA TYR A 267 -31.45 11.66 4.64
C TYR A 267 -32.38 12.25 3.58
N ARG A 268 -33.60 11.80 3.46
CA ARG A 268 -34.58 12.28 2.47
C ARG A 268 -33.96 12.43 1.08
N PHE A 269 -33.36 11.35 0.59
CA PHE A 269 -32.83 11.30 -0.76
C PHE A 269 -33.86 11.73 -1.78
N MET A 270 -33.44 12.54 -2.74
CA MET A 270 -34.23 12.92 -3.91
C MET A 270 -33.31 13.11 -5.10
N PRO A 271 -33.77 12.78 -6.33
CA PRO A 271 -33.00 13.06 -7.54
C PRO A 271 -32.57 14.51 -7.61
N ASP A 272 -31.29 14.77 -7.92
CA ASP A 272 -30.79 16.13 -8.07
C ASP A 272 -31.38 16.75 -9.33
N PRO A 273 -32.14 17.87 -9.21
CA PRO A 273 -32.82 18.48 -10.35
C PRO A 273 -31.85 19.19 -11.31
N ASP A 274 -30.65 19.48 -10.87
CA ASP A 274 -29.65 20.25 -11.63
C ASP A 274 -28.66 19.36 -12.38
N VAL A 275 -28.62 18.05 -12.07
CA VAL A 275 -27.78 17.06 -12.74
C VAL A 275 -28.66 16.03 -13.47
N ALA A 276 -28.71 16.12 -14.78
CA ALA A 276 -29.50 15.17 -15.59
C ALA A 276 -28.93 13.73 -15.46
N PRO A 277 -29.80 12.71 -15.63
CA PRO A 277 -29.34 11.32 -15.75
C PRO A 277 -28.27 11.17 -16.84
N ILE A 278 -27.25 10.36 -16.57
CA ILE A 278 -26.10 10.18 -17.46
C ILE A 278 -26.17 8.78 -18.06
N SER A 279 -26.28 8.71 -19.39
CA SER A 279 -26.20 7.46 -20.13
C SER A 279 -24.74 7.11 -20.38
N ILE A 280 -24.34 5.90 -20.01
CA ILE A 280 -22.99 5.38 -20.21
C ILE A 280 -23.04 4.33 -21.32
N SER A 281 -22.37 4.62 -22.46
CA SER A 281 -22.34 3.72 -23.59
C SER A 281 -21.27 2.63 -23.46
N ASP A 282 -21.48 1.52 -24.17
CA ASP A 282 -20.50 0.43 -24.22
C ASP A 282 -19.15 0.92 -24.78
N GLU A 283 -19.16 1.85 -25.74
CA GLU A 283 -17.93 2.44 -26.30
C GLU A 283 -17.18 3.25 -25.24
N TRP A 284 -17.88 3.95 -24.36
CA TRP A 284 -17.25 4.68 -23.26
C TRP A 284 -16.62 3.70 -22.27
N ILE A 285 -17.35 2.67 -21.87
CA ILE A 285 -16.84 1.62 -20.97
C ILE A 285 -15.59 0.96 -21.56
N GLU A 286 -15.62 0.56 -22.84
CA GLU A 286 -14.49 -0.08 -23.49
C GLU A 286 -13.28 0.85 -23.66
N ARG A 287 -13.49 2.14 -23.86
CA ARG A 287 -12.42 3.14 -23.83
C ARG A 287 -11.69 3.14 -22.49
N ILE A 288 -12.45 3.22 -21.41
CA ILE A 288 -11.89 3.24 -20.05
C ILE A 288 -11.24 1.89 -19.70
N ARG A 289 -11.82 0.77 -20.11
CA ARG A 289 -11.26 -0.57 -19.90
C ARG A 289 -9.85 -0.70 -20.48
N LYS A 290 -9.61 -0.12 -21.64
CA LYS A 290 -8.30 -0.13 -22.32
C LYS A 290 -7.24 0.73 -21.61
N GLU A 291 -7.66 1.65 -20.75
CA GLU A 291 -6.75 2.48 -19.96
C GLU A 291 -6.31 1.83 -18.65
N ILE A 292 -6.91 0.68 -18.27
CA ILE A 292 -6.53 -0.03 -17.06
C ILE A 292 -5.20 -0.73 -17.30
N PRO A 293 -4.17 -0.47 -16.48
CA PRO A 293 -2.89 -1.16 -16.59
C PRO A 293 -3.03 -2.63 -16.14
N GLU A 294 -2.00 -3.42 -16.36
CA GLU A 294 -1.89 -4.75 -15.76
C GLU A 294 -2.05 -4.64 -14.24
N LEU A 295 -3.01 -5.36 -13.66
CA LEU A 295 -3.33 -5.30 -12.25
C LEU A 295 -2.41 -6.18 -11.39
N PRO A 296 -2.35 -5.98 -10.07
CA PRO A 296 -1.38 -6.67 -9.21
C PRO A 296 -1.37 -8.19 -9.34
N ASP A 297 -2.54 -8.83 -9.43
CA ASP A 297 -2.64 -10.29 -9.50
C ASP A 297 -2.17 -10.84 -10.84
N GLU A 298 -2.51 -10.18 -11.95
CA GLU A 298 -2.05 -10.53 -13.29
C GLU A 298 -0.52 -10.39 -13.38
N ARG A 299 -0.01 -9.27 -12.84
CA ARG A 299 1.43 -8.97 -12.80
C ARG A 299 2.19 -9.99 -11.94
N LYS A 300 1.64 -10.32 -10.77
CA LYS A 300 2.17 -11.36 -9.89
C LYS A 300 2.25 -12.70 -10.61
N GLN A 301 1.16 -13.11 -11.25
CA GLN A 301 1.11 -14.36 -12.01
C GLN A 301 2.18 -14.38 -13.13
N ARG A 302 2.31 -13.30 -13.88
CA ARG A 302 3.34 -13.15 -14.92
C ARG A 302 4.75 -13.28 -14.34
N TYR A 303 5.05 -12.69 -13.18
CA TYR A 303 6.37 -12.81 -12.55
C TYR A 303 6.68 -14.25 -12.12
N VAL A 304 5.69 -14.98 -11.65
CA VAL A 304 5.86 -16.40 -11.30
C VAL A 304 6.07 -17.25 -12.54
N GLU A 305 5.23 -17.09 -13.57
CA GLU A 305 5.23 -17.95 -14.77
C GLU A 305 6.38 -17.63 -15.73
N GLU A 306 6.69 -16.36 -15.97
CA GLU A 306 7.67 -15.95 -16.97
C GLU A 306 9.06 -15.68 -16.39
N LEU A 307 9.14 -15.11 -15.16
CA LEU A 307 10.40 -14.75 -14.53
C LEU A 307 10.88 -15.77 -13.49
N GLY A 308 10.09 -16.77 -13.21
CA GLY A 308 10.44 -17.86 -12.27
C GLY A 308 10.63 -17.39 -10.82
N LEU A 309 9.99 -16.28 -10.43
CA LEU A 309 9.96 -15.86 -9.02
C LEU A 309 9.07 -16.79 -8.20
N SER A 310 9.34 -16.88 -6.88
CA SER A 310 8.40 -17.54 -5.98
C SER A 310 7.10 -16.72 -5.89
N ASP A 311 5.99 -17.38 -5.54
CA ASP A 311 4.70 -16.72 -5.32
C ASP A 311 4.81 -15.62 -4.24
N TYR A 312 5.59 -15.88 -3.19
CA TYR A 312 5.86 -14.92 -2.13
C TYR A 312 6.63 -13.69 -2.66
N ASP A 313 7.74 -13.91 -3.38
CA ASP A 313 8.57 -12.81 -3.90
C ASP A 313 7.79 -11.95 -4.89
N ALA A 314 7.08 -12.58 -5.82
CA ALA A 314 6.21 -11.90 -6.76
C ALA A 314 5.13 -11.08 -6.05
N GLY A 315 4.51 -11.64 -5.00
CA GLY A 315 3.49 -10.95 -4.20
C GLY A 315 4.03 -9.70 -3.49
N VAL A 316 5.23 -9.78 -2.91
CA VAL A 316 5.84 -8.62 -2.24
C VAL A 316 6.20 -7.51 -3.25
N ILE A 317 6.81 -7.87 -4.39
CA ILE A 317 7.24 -6.90 -5.41
C ILE A 317 6.04 -6.24 -6.07
N THR A 318 4.96 -6.96 -6.33
CA THR A 318 3.75 -6.43 -6.95
C THR A 318 2.80 -5.75 -5.95
N GLY A 319 3.13 -5.71 -4.67
CA GLY A 319 2.31 -5.09 -3.62
C GLY A 319 2.06 -3.60 -3.86
N THR A 320 3.02 -2.89 -4.43
CA THR A 320 2.87 -1.50 -4.90
C THR A 320 3.32 -1.37 -6.34
N ILE A 321 2.71 -0.44 -7.09
CA ILE A 321 3.07 -0.20 -8.50
C ILE A 321 4.50 0.31 -8.63
N GLU A 322 4.94 1.17 -7.71
CA GLU A 322 6.28 1.75 -7.73
C GLU A 322 7.36 0.68 -7.59
N MET A 323 7.14 -0.30 -6.69
CA MET A 323 8.08 -1.41 -6.50
C MET A 323 8.12 -2.32 -7.73
N ALA A 324 6.96 -2.61 -8.31
CA ALA A 324 6.85 -3.45 -9.49
C ALA A 324 7.48 -2.78 -10.72
N ASP A 325 7.24 -1.50 -10.93
CA ASP A 325 7.84 -0.73 -12.03
C ASP A 325 9.36 -0.63 -11.86
N PHE A 326 9.84 -0.33 -10.67
CA PHE A 326 11.26 -0.30 -10.36
C PHE A 326 11.95 -1.65 -10.64
N PHE A 327 11.29 -2.75 -10.27
CA PHE A 327 11.76 -4.10 -10.55
C PHE A 327 11.88 -4.34 -12.07
N GLU A 328 10.82 -4.05 -12.83
CA GLU A 328 10.81 -4.25 -14.29
C GLU A 328 11.83 -3.36 -15.01
N ASP A 329 11.92 -2.09 -14.63
CA ASP A 329 12.90 -1.17 -15.18
C ASP A 329 14.34 -1.64 -14.92
N THR A 330 14.59 -2.21 -13.75
CA THR A 330 15.91 -2.74 -13.39
C THR A 330 16.27 -3.99 -14.22
N ILE A 331 15.35 -4.94 -14.36
CA ILE A 331 15.60 -6.16 -15.14
C ILE A 331 15.68 -5.86 -16.65
N ALA A 332 14.95 -4.86 -17.14
CA ALA A 332 15.04 -4.40 -18.53
C ALA A 332 16.44 -3.89 -18.90
N LEU A 333 17.24 -3.46 -17.93
CA LEU A 333 18.64 -3.08 -18.09
C LEU A 333 19.61 -4.28 -18.08
N GLY A 334 19.07 -5.50 -18.01
CA GLY A 334 19.83 -6.76 -18.10
C GLY A 334 20.34 -7.29 -16.76
N ALA A 335 19.79 -6.80 -15.63
CA ALA A 335 20.08 -7.36 -14.31
C ALA A 335 19.31 -8.67 -14.08
N ASP A 336 19.90 -9.61 -13.33
CA ASP A 336 19.30 -10.89 -12.99
C ASP A 336 18.06 -10.71 -12.09
N GLU A 337 16.94 -11.31 -12.48
CA GLU A 337 15.63 -11.11 -11.84
C GLU A 337 15.64 -11.49 -10.36
N LYS A 338 16.32 -12.57 -10.01
CA LYS A 338 16.40 -13.05 -8.61
C LYS A 338 17.25 -12.15 -7.75
N GLN A 339 18.36 -11.64 -8.31
CA GLN A 339 19.21 -10.69 -7.58
C GLN A 339 18.48 -9.37 -7.34
N VAL A 340 17.78 -8.84 -8.36
CA VAL A 340 16.96 -7.63 -8.20
C VAL A 340 15.90 -7.86 -7.13
N ALA A 341 15.15 -8.95 -7.21
CA ALA A 341 14.13 -9.31 -6.20
C ALA A 341 14.72 -9.37 -4.79
N ASN A 342 15.87 -10.00 -4.61
CA ASN A 342 16.54 -10.10 -3.31
C ASN A 342 16.93 -8.72 -2.74
N TRP A 343 17.45 -7.81 -3.56
CA TRP A 343 17.78 -6.47 -3.11
C TRP A 343 16.56 -5.64 -2.73
N LEU A 344 15.48 -5.74 -3.52
CA LEU A 344 14.24 -5.02 -3.26
C LEU A 344 13.54 -5.52 -1.99
N MET A 345 13.42 -6.83 -1.84
CA MET A 345 12.75 -7.44 -0.68
C MET A 345 13.57 -7.39 0.60
N GLY A 346 14.90 -7.48 0.48
CA GLY A 346 15.82 -7.46 1.61
C GLY A 346 16.21 -6.05 2.03
N ASP A 347 17.30 -5.56 1.46
CA ASP A 347 17.94 -4.33 1.92
C ASP A 347 17.09 -3.07 1.67
N LEU A 348 16.36 -2.99 0.53
CA LEU A 348 15.52 -1.83 0.23
C LEU A 348 14.29 -1.77 1.15
N SER A 349 13.55 -2.86 1.25
CA SER A 349 12.38 -2.92 2.15
C SER A 349 12.76 -2.68 3.60
N ALA A 350 13.90 -3.21 4.06
CA ALA A 350 14.41 -2.95 5.41
C ALA A 350 14.75 -1.47 5.62
N TYR A 351 15.34 -0.81 4.63
CA TYR A 351 15.63 0.62 4.70
C TYR A 351 14.34 1.46 4.76
N MET A 352 13.39 1.17 3.86
CA MET A 352 12.09 1.87 3.80
C MET A 352 11.35 1.77 5.14
N ASN A 353 11.23 0.56 5.69
CA ASN A 353 10.56 0.32 6.96
C ASN A 353 11.26 1.04 8.14
N LYS A 354 12.58 1.00 8.18
CA LYS A 354 13.36 1.64 9.25
C LYS A 354 13.23 3.16 9.25
N HIS A 355 13.19 3.76 8.06
CA HIS A 355 13.18 5.21 7.89
C HIS A 355 11.78 5.78 7.63
N LEU A 356 10.74 4.93 7.59
CA LEU A 356 9.35 5.29 7.30
C LEU A 356 9.25 6.09 5.99
N LYS A 357 9.93 5.61 4.95
CA LYS A 357 9.96 6.22 3.62
C LYS A 357 9.38 5.28 2.56
N GLU A 358 8.76 5.87 1.55
CA GLU A 358 8.33 5.18 0.35
C GLU A 358 9.41 5.22 -0.74
N LEU A 359 9.34 4.30 -1.71
CA LEU A 359 10.35 4.19 -2.78
C LEU A 359 10.56 5.49 -3.57
N PRO A 360 9.53 6.27 -3.94
CA PRO A 360 9.70 7.54 -4.65
C PRO A 360 10.46 8.63 -3.87
N GLU A 361 10.57 8.48 -2.55
CA GLU A 361 11.30 9.42 -1.68
C GLU A 361 12.81 9.11 -1.58
N LEU A 362 13.24 8.02 -2.19
CA LEU A 362 14.62 7.55 -2.18
C LEU A 362 15.38 8.01 -3.42
N ALA A 363 16.69 8.17 -3.29
CA ALA A 363 17.53 8.63 -4.39
C ALA A 363 17.97 7.49 -5.34
N ILE A 364 17.74 6.24 -4.98
CA ILE A 364 18.13 5.08 -5.80
C ILE A 364 17.33 5.03 -7.09
N THR A 365 17.99 4.66 -8.18
CA THR A 365 17.37 4.47 -9.50
C THR A 365 17.54 3.03 -10.00
N PRO A 366 16.70 2.58 -10.94
CA PRO A 366 16.86 1.27 -11.58
C PRO A 366 18.25 1.10 -12.21
N GLU A 367 18.77 2.14 -12.85
CA GLU A 367 20.10 2.13 -13.47
C GLU A 367 21.20 1.95 -12.43
N GLY A 368 21.09 2.64 -11.29
CA GLY A 368 22.02 2.53 -10.18
C GLY A 368 22.07 1.11 -9.62
N LEU A 369 20.90 0.51 -9.40
CA LEU A 369 20.80 -0.87 -8.90
C LEU A 369 21.33 -1.88 -9.93
N ALA A 370 20.92 -1.77 -11.19
CA ALA A 370 21.36 -2.67 -12.26
C ALA A 370 22.89 -2.64 -12.42
N LYS A 371 23.50 -1.46 -12.45
CA LYS A 371 24.96 -1.32 -12.51
C LYS A 371 25.65 -1.90 -11.27
N MET A 372 25.11 -1.70 -10.08
CA MET A 372 25.66 -2.28 -8.85
C MET A 372 25.63 -3.81 -8.90
N ILE A 373 24.53 -4.41 -9.33
CA ILE A 373 24.41 -5.87 -9.50
C ILE A 373 25.48 -6.37 -10.49
N LYS A 374 25.67 -5.67 -11.61
CA LYS A 374 26.69 -6.02 -12.58
C LYS A 374 28.10 -5.96 -12.00
N LEU A 375 28.42 -4.97 -11.18
CA LEU A 375 29.72 -4.89 -10.48
C LEU A 375 29.96 -6.08 -9.52
N ILE A 376 28.89 -6.65 -8.96
CA ILE A 376 28.97 -7.87 -8.14
C ILE A 376 29.23 -9.09 -9.03
N GLU A 377 28.50 -9.22 -10.14
CA GLU A 377 28.63 -10.33 -11.09
C GLU A 377 30.02 -10.39 -11.74
N ASP A 378 30.54 -9.24 -12.12
CA ASP A 378 31.88 -9.10 -12.70
C ASP A 378 33.01 -9.28 -11.66
N GLY A 379 32.67 -9.43 -10.36
CA GLY A 379 33.64 -9.57 -9.30
C GLY A 379 34.41 -8.28 -8.95
N THR A 380 33.97 -7.13 -9.45
CA THR A 380 34.56 -5.81 -9.16
C THR A 380 34.36 -5.42 -7.70
N ILE A 381 33.23 -5.79 -7.12
CA ILE A 381 32.93 -5.58 -5.70
C ILE A 381 32.42 -6.87 -5.04
N SER A 382 32.74 -7.06 -3.76
CA SER A 382 32.19 -8.15 -2.96
C SER A 382 30.78 -7.83 -2.47
N SER A 383 30.02 -8.86 -2.09
CA SER A 383 28.67 -8.69 -1.50
C SER A 383 28.67 -7.78 -0.25
N LYS A 384 29.78 -7.75 0.50
CA LYS A 384 29.93 -6.85 1.66
C LYS A 384 30.11 -5.40 1.23
N ILE A 385 30.89 -5.16 0.17
CA ILE A 385 31.08 -3.83 -0.42
C ILE A 385 29.76 -3.36 -1.05
N ALA A 386 29.06 -4.26 -1.72
CA ALA A 386 27.76 -3.97 -2.35
C ALA A 386 26.76 -3.37 -1.36
N LYS A 387 26.73 -3.79 -0.10
CA LYS A 387 25.87 -3.19 0.94
C LYS A 387 26.21 -1.72 1.23
N ARG A 388 27.49 -1.35 1.15
CA ARG A 388 27.91 0.06 1.32
C ARG A 388 27.51 0.89 0.09
N VAL A 389 27.71 0.32 -1.11
CA VAL A 389 27.30 0.95 -2.38
C VAL A 389 25.78 1.15 -2.40
N PHE A 390 25.02 0.13 -2.01
CA PHE A 390 23.58 0.18 -1.92
C PHE A 390 23.09 1.28 -0.97
N ALA A 391 23.65 1.35 0.24
CA ALA A 391 23.31 2.39 1.21
C ALA A 391 23.58 3.80 0.63
N HIS A 392 24.69 3.98 -0.08
CA HIS A 392 24.97 5.25 -0.76
C HIS A 392 23.94 5.56 -1.84
N LEU A 393 23.58 4.59 -2.70
CA LEU A 393 22.60 4.77 -3.75
C LEU A 393 21.22 5.15 -3.22
N VAL A 394 20.79 4.52 -2.14
CA VAL A 394 19.49 4.80 -1.52
C VAL A 394 19.42 6.23 -0.96
N GLU A 395 20.52 6.72 -0.37
CA GLU A 395 20.56 8.05 0.27
C GLU A 395 20.91 9.18 -0.71
N ASN A 396 21.79 8.93 -1.64
CA ASN A 396 22.40 9.97 -2.47
C ASN A 396 22.20 9.76 -3.98
N GLY A 397 21.81 8.55 -4.40
CA GLY A 397 21.76 8.20 -5.82
C GLY A 397 23.13 8.15 -6.48
N GLY A 398 23.16 8.44 -7.75
CA GLY A 398 24.39 8.55 -8.53
C GLY A 398 24.87 7.24 -9.16
N ASP A 399 26.08 7.28 -9.73
CA ASP A 399 26.68 6.13 -10.41
C ASP A 399 27.49 5.27 -9.42
N PRO A 400 27.14 3.98 -9.25
CA PRO A 400 27.83 3.10 -8.31
C PRO A 400 29.29 2.87 -8.68
N GLU A 401 29.65 2.89 -9.97
CA GLU A 401 31.04 2.69 -10.43
C GLU A 401 31.93 3.88 -10.05
N GLU A 402 31.42 5.10 -10.19
CA GLU A 402 32.12 6.31 -9.73
C GLU A 402 32.32 6.31 -8.22
N PHE A 403 31.29 5.92 -7.45
CA PHE A 403 31.38 5.81 -6.01
C PHE A 403 32.45 4.77 -5.59
N VAL A 404 32.42 3.58 -6.20
CA VAL A 404 33.40 2.51 -5.95
C VAL A 404 34.83 2.97 -6.24
N LYS A 405 35.06 3.67 -7.34
CA LYS A 405 36.36 4.23 -7.70
C LYS A 405 36.84 5.30 -6.72
N LYS A 406 35.93 6.24 -6.39
CA LYS A 406 36.25 7.36 -5.48
C LYS A 406 36.60 6.89 -4.06
N GLU A 407 35.87 5.90 -3.57
CA GLU A 407 36.09 5.32 -2.23
C GLU A 407 37.16 4.22 -2.20
N GLY A 408 37.75 3.89 -3.35
CA GLY A 408 38.75 2.83 -3.44
C GLY A 408 38.25 1.45 -3.04
N LEU A 409 36.99 1.12 -3.40
CA LEU A 409 36.30 -0.10 -2.98
C LEU A 409 36.41 -1.25 -3.97
N VAL A 410 37.22 -1.11 -5.00
CA VAL A 410 37.44 -2.16 -6.00
C VAL A 410 38.01 -3.40 -5.33
N GLN A 411 37.44 -4.55 -5.62
CA GLN A 411 37.90 -5.83 -5.08
C GLN A 411 39.29 -6.17 -5.68
N ILE A 412 40.21 -6.57 -4.82
CA ILE A 412 41.54 -7.04 -5.25
C ILE A 412 41.37 -8.47 -5.81
N SER A 413 41.34 -8.58 -7.10
CA SER A 413 41.25 -9.86 -7.85
C SER A 413 42.56 -10.24 -8.54
N ASP A 414 43.60 -9.38 -8.49
CA ASP A 414 44.92 -9.69 -9.00
C ASP A 414 45.62 -10.73 -8.11
N GLU A 415 45.85 -11.90 -8.67
CA GLU A 415 46.46 -13.02 -7.95
C GLU A 415 47.89 -12.67 -7.40
N GLY A 416 48.62 -11.83 -8.11
CA GLY A 416 49.99 -11.44 -7.74
C GLY A 416 50.00 -10.44 -6.57
N GLU A 417 49.04 -9.50 -6.54
CA GLU A 417 48.89 -8.53 -5.46
C GLU A 417 48.39 -9.22 -4.19
N LEU A 418 47.36 -10.05 -4.34
CA LEU A 418 46.76 -10.79 -3.24
C LEU A 418 47.76 -11.81 -2.65
N LEU A 419 48.59 -12.44 -3.46
CA LEU A 419 49.60 -13.39 -3.08
C LEU A 419 50.64 -12.75 -2.08
N LYS A 420 51.03 -11.53 -2.35
CA LYS A 420 51.96 -10.80 -1.46
C LYS A 420 51.33 -10.56 -0.07
N ILE A 421 50.04 -10.19 -0.06
CA ILE A 421 49.32 -9.98 1.20
C ILE A 421 49.12 -11.30 1.96
N VAL A 422 48.80 -12.37 1.23
CA VAL A 422 48.68 -13.72 1.79
C VAL A 422 49.98 -14.14 2.43
N GLN A 423 51.14 -13.99 1.77
CA GLN A 423 52.47 -14.33 2.29
C GLN A 423 52.83 -13.52 3.52
N GLN A 424 52.50 -12.23 3.54
CA GLN A 424 52.67 -11.39 4.74
C GLN A 424 51.80 -11.89 5.90
N VAL A 425 50.52 -12.16 5.68
CA VAL A 425 49.60 -12.67 6.69
C VAL A 425 50.07 -14.02 7.27
N LEU A 426 50.59 -14.92 6.41
CA LEU A 426 51.14 -16.19 6.86
C LEU A 426 52.39 -16.00 7.73
N ALA A 427 53.29 -15.08 7.37
CA ALA A 427 54.48 -14.76 8.15
C ALA A 427 54.16 -14.12 9.52
N GLU A 428 53.12 -13.32 9.59
CA GLU A 428 52.66 -12.68 10.84
C GLU A 428 51.83 -13.61 11.74
N ASN A 429 51.39 -14.78 11.25
CA ASN A 429 50.50 -15.70 11.97
C ASN A 429 50.99 -17.16 11.95
N GLU A 430 52.28 -17.39 12.20
CA GLU A 430 52.93 -18.71 12.14
C GLU A 430 52.22 -19.77 13.00
N GLN A 431 51.71 -19.41 14.17
CA GLN A 431 50.99 -20.34 15.04
C GLN A 431 49.69 -20.82 14.39
N SER A 432 48.94 -19.95 13.69
CA SER A 432 47.72 -20.33 12.99
C SER A 432 48.01 -21.20 11.77
N VAL A 433 49.13 -20.98 11.10
CA VAL A 433 49.61 -21.86 10.00
C VAL A 433 49.89 -23.26 10.55
N GLN A 434 50.58 -23.36 11.66
CA GLN A 434 50.87 -24.66 12.33
C GLN A 434 49.58 -25.34 12.75
N ASP A 435 48.65 -24.62 13.39
CA ASP A 435 47.35 -25.14 13.80
C ASP A 435 46.56 -25.72 12.62
N TYR A 436 46.63 -25.08 11.41
CA TYR A 436 46.02 -25.62 10.24
C TYR A 436 46.66 -26.90 9.75
N LYS A 437 48.02 -26.97 9.75
CA LYS A 437 48.78 -28.16 9.42
C LYS A 437 48.47 -29.32 10.36
N ASP A 438 48.21 -29.01 11.63
CA ASP A 438 47.84 -29.98 12.68
C ASP A 438 46.36 -30.44 12.57
N GLY A 439 45.64 -30.05 11.48
CA GLY A 439 44.27 -30.47 11.19
C GLY A 439 43.16 -29.61 11.83
N LYS A 440 43.46 -28.48 12.43
CA LYS A 440 42.47 -27.56 12.99
C LYS A 440 41.89 -26.66 11.90
N GLY A 441 40.88 -27.13 11.19
CA GLY A 441 40.26 -26.43 10.03
C GLY A 441 39.82 -24.97 10.33
N ARG A 442 39.49 -24.65 11.59
CA ARG A 442 39.12 -23.27 11.99
C ARG A 442 40.25 -22.24 11.81
N ALA A 443 41.52 -22.68 11.81
CA ALA A 443 42.68 -21.82 11.62
C ALA A 443 42.68 -21.18 10.24
N LEU A 444 42.26 -21.89 9.20
CA LEU A 444 42.11 -21.35 7.85
C LEU A 444 41.08 -20.19 7.78
N GLY A 445 39.95 -20.33 8.44
CA GLY A 445 38.95 -19.26 8.53
C GLY A 445 39.50 -18.02 9.24
N PHE A 446 40.31 -18.17 10.26
CA PHE A 446 41.01 -17.07 10.91
C PHE A 446 41.99 -16.37 9.97
N LEU A 447 42.80 -17.16 9.23
CA LEU A 447 43.78 -16.61 8.26
C LEU A 447 43.09 -15.85 7.14
N VAL A 448 41.96 -16.38 6.60
CA VAL A 448 41.14 -15.64 5.64
C VAL A 448 40.63 -14.33 6.24
N GLY A 449 40.20 -14.34 7.52
CA GLY A 449 39.82 -13.14 8.26
C GLY A 449 40.94 -12.10 8.37
N GLN A 450 42.18 -12.53 8.55
CA GLN A 450 43.36 -11.63 8.59
C GLN A 450 43.68 -11.03 7.22
N VAL A 451 43.58 -11.82 6.13
CA VAL A 451 43.69 -11.30 4.76
C VAL A 451 42.60 -10.27 4.47
N MET A 452 41.36 -10.57 4.84
CA MET A 452 40.25 -9.62 4.71
C MET A 452 40.48 -8.34 5.51
N LYS A 453 41.06 -8.42 6.71
CA LYS A 453 41.39 -7.26 7.53
C LYS A 453 42.54 -6.44 6.90
N ALA A 454 43.58 -7.09 6.42
CA ALA A 454 44.72 -6.43 5.75
C ALA A 454 44.30 -5.70 4.49
N THR A 455 43.35 -6.25 3.74
CA THR A 455 42.82 -5.68 2.52
C THR A 455 41.60 -4.76 2.74
N LYS A 456 41.23 -4.46 3.99
CA LYS A 456 40.04 -3.67 4.37
C LYS A 456 38.74 -4.22 3.76
N GLY A 457 38.67 -5.53 3.58
CA GLY A 457 37.50 -6.21 2.96
C GLY A 457 37.52 -6.23 1.42
N GLN A 458 38.58 -5.80 0.78
CA GLN A 458 38.70 -5.73 -0.68
C GLN A 458 39.17 -7.03 -1.33
N ALA A 459 39.76 -7.96 -0.59
CA ALA A 459 40.16 -9.26 -1.15
C ALA A 459 38.96 -10.10 -1.57
N ASN A 460 39.10 -10.84 -2.68
CA ASN A 460 38.17 -11.90 -3.02
C ASN A 460 38.32 -13.06 -2.03
N PRO A 461 37.31 -13.39 -1.20
CA PRO A 461 37.45 -14.42 -0.16
C PRO A 461 37.74 -15.81 -0.71
N GLN A 462 37.22 -16.15 -1.88
CA GLN A 462 37.44 -17.46 -2.52
C GLN A 462 38.90 -17.57 -3.03
N LEU A 463 39.38 -16.51 -3.67
CA LEU A 463 40.76 -16.42 -4.13
C LEU A 463 41.75 -16.39 -2.97
N ALA A 464 41.43 -15.62 -1.92
CA ALA A 464 42.24 -15.59 -0.68
C ALA A 464 42.35 -16.98 -0.02
N ASN A 465 41.22 -17.70 0.05
CA ASN A 465 41.18 -19.07 0.61
C ASN A 465 42.02 -20.03 -0.26
N LYS A 466 41.89 -19.96 -1.58
CA LYS A 466 42.71 -20.76 -2.51
C LYS A 466 44.20 -20.49 -2.34
N LEU A 467 44.62 -19.24 -2.38
CA LEU A 467 45.98 -18.84 -2.25
C LEU A 467 46.58 -19.17 -0.87
N LEU A 468 45.81 -19.02 0.20
CA LEU A 468 46.23 -19.42 1.55
C LEU A 468 46.54 -20.93 1.62
N LYS A 469 45.70 -21.78 1.07
CA LYS A 469 45.95 -23.23 1.03
C LYS A 469 47.18 -23.55 0.21
N GLU A 470 47.32 -23.00 -0.99
CA GLU A 470 48.43 -23.23 -1.89
C GLU A 470 49.77 -22.77 -1.25
N GLU A 471 49.80 -21.65 -0.55
CA GLU A 471 51.02 -21.17 0.10
C GLU A 471 51.32 -21.93 1.40
N ILE A 472 50.32 -22.33 2.19
CA ILE A 472 50.56 -23.17 3.36
C ILE A 472 51.10 -24.55 2.98
N ASP A 473 50.63 -25.12 1.87
CA ASP A 473 51.12 -26.40 1.32
C ASP A 473 52.57 -26.33 0.83
N LYS A 474 53.12 -25.13 0.53
CA LYS A 474 54.50 -24.91 0.15
C LYS A 474 55.46 -24.67 1.32
N LEU A 475 54.92 -24.31 2.49
CA LEU A 475 55.66 -24.10 3.73
C LEU A 475 55.85 -25.38 4.50
#